data_9ffa05c5e600cd7ea28e592ac5f9701d
#
_entry.id   9ffa05c5e600cd7ea28e592ac5f9701d
#
_cell.length_a   1.000
_cell.length_b   1.000
_cell.length_c   1.000
_cell.angle_alpha   90.00
_cell.angle_beta   90.00
_cell.angle_gamma   90.00
#
_symmetry.space_group_name_H-M   'P 1'
#
loop_
_entity.id
_entity.type
_entity.pdbx_description
1 polymer ?
#
loop_
_entity_poly.entity_id
_entity_poly.type
_entity_poly.pdbx_seq_one_letter_code
_entity_poly.pdbx_strand_id
1 'polypeptide(L)'
;MHRNSRLLPVPIGDTGLFTPSPAQPVRVRSRSMPADAHFEPHAHAWAQLAYCASGVMQVTAAQTRPGHDRAEEITYIVPPSRAVWIAPGAHHHITVLEAAELRTLYLDASVTPTGWQGCRVLVVSPLLRELVHALDGDAGQAVRGARAQWLSALVLDEIARADTQALGVPMPHPDTGDKRLRALCQAVLRAPSKRATLAAQPVP
;
A
#
# COMPACT_ATOMS: atom_id res chain seq x y z
N MET A 1 -18.26 -17.30 16.43
CA MET A 1 -19.04 -16.67 15.35
C MET A 1 -18.06 -16.13 14.33
N HIS A 2 -17.85 -16.83 13.20
CA HIS A 2 -17.09 -16.29 12.08
C HIS A 2 -17.95 -15.23 11.40
N ARG A 3 -17.65 -13.96 11.60
CA ARG A 3 -18.14 -12.92 10.69
C ARG A 3 -17.57 -13.26 9.31
N ASN A 4 -18.44 -13.69 8.41
CA ASN A 4 -18.15 -13.70 6.98
C ASN A 4 -18.10 -12.22 6.57
N SER A 5 -16.92 -11.60 6.76
CA SER A 5 -16.72 -10.19 6.47
C SER A 5 -16.80 -10.02 4.96
N ARG A 6 -17.90 -9.43 4.49
CA ARG A 6 -18.09 -9.12 3.08
C ARG A 6 -17.26 -7.89 2.78
N LEU A 7 -16.28 -7.99 1.90
CA LEU A 7 -15.53 -6.84 1.43
C LEU A 7 -16.47 -5.76 0.91
N LEU A 8 -16.20 -4.52 1.27
CA LEU A 8 -16.95 -3.34 0.85
C LEU A 8 -16.21 -2.72 -0.34
N PRO A 9 -16.69 -2.93 -1.58
CA PRO A 9 -16.04 -2.34 -2.75
C PRO A 9 -16.06 -0.81 -2.64
N VAL A 10 -14.88 -0.21 -2.81
CA VAL A 10 -14.72 1.24 -2.83
C VAL A 10 -14.20 1.64 -4.18
N PRO A 11 -14.87 2.55 -4.90
CA PRO A 11 -14.34 3.04 -6.15
C PRO A 11 -13.03 3.79 -5.91
N ILE A 12 -12.07 3.61 -6.79
CA ILE A 12 -10.82 4.40 -6.81
C ILE A 12 -11.19 5.88 -6.87
N GLY A 13 -12.30 6.18 -7.53
CA GLY A 13 -12.84 7.52 -7.72
C GLY A 13 -12.03 8.32 -8.73
N ASP A 14 -12.45 9.55 -8.98
CA ASP A 14 -11.73 10.45 -9.86
C ASP A 14 -10.34 10.76 -9.29
N THR A 15 -9.30 10.33 -9.99
CA THR A 15 -7.91 10.62 -9.67
C THR A 15 -7.40 11.88 -10.36
N GLY A 16 -8.20 12.50 -11.25
CA GLY A 16 -7.78 13.63 -12.07
C GLY A 16 -7.19 14.79 -11.27
N LEU A 17 -7.81 15.16 -10.15
CA LEU A 17 -7.30 16.19 -9.25
C LEU A 17 -5.98 15.79 -8.54
N PHE A 18 -5.69 14.51 -8.46
CA PHE A 18 -4.53 13.94 -7.77
C PHE A 18 -3.51 13.31 -8.72
N THR A 19 -3.74 13.40 -10.04
CA THR A 19 -2.77 12.94 -11.03
C THR A 19 -1.49 13.75 -10.91
N PRO A 20 -0.35 13.12 -10.62
CA PRO A 20 0.92 13.84 -10.54
C PRO A 20 1.40 14.24 -11.94
N SER A 21 2.29 15.21 -11.99
CA SER A 21 2.92 15.68 -13.22
C SER A 21 4.35 16.17 -12.91
N PRO A 22 5.22 16.35 -13.90
CA PRO A 22 6.56 16.91 -13.67
C PRO A 22 6.55 18.27 -12.95
N ALA A 23 5.52 19.09 -13.14
CA ALA A 23 5.36 20.38 -12.47
C ALA A 23 4.83 20.24 -11.03
N GLN A 24 4.14 19.15 -10.72
CA GLN A 24 3.62 18.81 -9.39
C GLN A 24 3.87 17.31 -9.14
N PRO A 25 5.12 16.93 -8.87
CA PRO A 25 5.52 15.53 -8.90
C PRO A 25 4.99 14.71 -7.71
N VAL A 26 4.53 15.35 -6.65
CA VAL A 26 3.93 14.70 -5.48
C VAL A 26 2.52 15.24 -5.25
N ARG A 27 1.55 14.35 -5.19
CA ARG A 27 0.16 14.67 -4.86
C ARG A 27 -0.29 13.78 -3.70
N VAL A 28 -0.92 14.36 -2.70
CA VAL A 28 -1.45 13.64 -1.55
C VAL A 28 -2.96 13.55 -1.64
N ARG A 29 -3.50 12.37 -1.39
CA ARG A 29 -4.94 12.13 -1.27
C ARG A 29 -5.24 11.46 0.05
N SER A 30 -6.07 12.09 0.87
CA SER A 30 -6.52 11.59 2.15
C SER A 30 -7.91 11.01 2.07
N ARG A 31 -8.13 9.88 2.76
CA ARG A 31 -9.42 9.20 2.84
C ARG A 31 -9.58 8.49 4.18
N SER A 32 -10.69 8.73 4.87
CA SER A 32 -11.12 7.91 6.02
C SER A 32 -11.85 6.68 5.50
N MET A 33 -11.40 5.51 5.85
CA MET A 33 -11.89 4.24 5.33
C MET A 33 -12.35 3.32 6.46
N PRO A 34 -13.56 2.73 6.34
CA PRO A 34 -13.99 1.72 7.29
C PRO A 34 -13.19 0.41 7.12
N ALA A 35 -13.22 -0.43 8.14
CA ALA A 35 -12.72 -1.80 8.00
C ALA A 35 -13.47 -2.53 6.88
N ASP A 36 -12.79 -3.50 6.25
CA ASP A 36 -13.27 -4.27 5.09
C ASP A 36 -13.47 -3.47 3.79
N ALA A 37 -13.17 -2.16 3.77
CA ALA A 37 -13.10 -1.40 2.54
C ALA A 37 -12.07 -2.01 1.59
N HIS A 38 -12.45 -2.18 0.32
CA HIS A 38 -11.64 -2.87 -0.67
C HIS A 38 -11.59 -2.09 -1.97
N PHE A 39 -10.38 -1.81 -2.43
CA PHE A 39 -10.12 -1.26 -3.76
C PHE A 39 -9.81 -2.40 -4.70
N GLU A 40 -10.61 -2.53 -5.76
CA GLU A 40 -10.44 -3.57 -6.77
C GLU A 40 -9.04 -3.54 -7.42
N PRO A 41 -8.56 -4.68 -7.96
CA PRO A 41 -7.29 -4.73 -8.65
C PRO A 41 -7.19 -3.70 -9.77
N HIS A 42 -6.13 -2.90 -9.74
CA HIS A 42 -5.87 -1.84 -10.72
C HIS A 42 -4.37 -1.56 -10.88
N ALA A 43 -4.04 -0.76 -11.86
CA ALA A 43 -2.71 -0.20 -12.09
C ALA A 43 -2.82 1.24 -12.58
N HIS A 44 -1.75 2.01 -12.44
CA HIS A 44 -1.68 3.39 -12.92
C HIS A 44 -0.27 3.73 -13.41
N ALA A 45 -0.15 4.79 -14.23
CA ALA A 45 1.10 5.17 -14.89
C ALA A 45 2.10 5.88 -13.96
N TRP A 46 1.73 6.22 -12.74
CA TRP A 46 2.56 6.88 -11.72
C TRP A 46 2.90 5.93 -10.58
N ALA A 47 3.89 6.28 -9.78
CA ALA A 47 4.18 5.54 -8.55
C ALA A 47 3.21 5.93 -7.43
N GLN A 48 2.99 5.02 -6.49
CA GLN A 48 2.16 5.25 -5.33
C GLN A 48 2.91 4.89 -4.05
N LEU A 49 2.81 5.74 -3.04
CA LEU A 49 3.16 5.39 -1.67
C LEU A 49 1.86 5.25 -0.88
N ALA A 50 1.49 4.01 -0.56
CA ALA A 50 0.33 3.71 0.26
C ALA A 50 0.73 3.73 1.75
N TYR A 51 0.14 4.64 2.51
CA TYR A 51 0.44 4.89 3.92
C TYR A 51 -0.86 5.06 4.72
N CYS A 52 -0.88 4.56 5.96
CA CYS A 52 -1.95 4.80 6.94
C CYS A 52 -1.43 5.71 8.05
N ALA A 53 -2.09 6.84 8.31
CA ALA A 53 -1.82 7.64 9.50
C ALA A 53 -2.35 6.95 10.77
N SER A 54 -3.43 6.16 10.63
CA SER A 54 -3.96 5.27 11.67
C SER A 54 -4.62 4.05 11.03
N GLY A 55 -4.88 3.01 11.80
CA GLY A 55 -5.45 1.75 11.31
C GLY A 55 -4.43 0.87 10.58
N VAL A 56 -4.91 -0.17 9.92
CA VAL A 56 -4.07 -1.16 9.23
C VAL A 56 -4.68 -1.48 7.87
N MET A 57 -3.86 -1.50 6.83
CA MET A 57 -4.26 -1.98 5.51
C MET A 57 -3.41 -3.17 5.06
N GLN A 58 -3.95 -3.89 4.11
CA GLN A 58 -3.28 -4.92 3.35
C GLN A 58 -3.12 -4.43 1.91
N VAL A 59 -1.91 -4.53 1.37
CA VAL A 59 -1.62 -4.29 -0.05
C VAL A 59 -1.21 -5.61 -0.67
N THR A 60 -1.84 -6.00 -1.74
CA THR A 60 -1.46 -7.21 -2.50
C THR A 60 -1.11 -6.81 -3.93
N ALA A 61 0.03 -7.27 -4.41
CA ALA A 61 0.54 -6.94 -5.72
C ALA A 61 1.16 -8.15 -6.41
N ALA A 62 1.02 -8.21 -7.74
CA ALA A 62 1.73 -9.17 -8.57
C ALA A 62 3.16 -8.68 -8.81
N GLN A 63 4.16 -9.49 -8.48
CA GLN A 63 5.57 -9.19 -8.69
C GLN A 63 6.33 -10.37 -9.27
N THR A 64 7.23 -10.07 -10.19
CA THR A 64 8.21 -11.05 -10.66
C THR A 64 9.45 -10.96 -9.79
N ARG A 65 9.84 -12.05 -9.14
CA ARG A 65 11.08 -12.12 -8.36
C ARG A 65 12.29 -12.32 -9.28
N PRO A 66 13.46 -11.79 -8.91
CA PRO A 66 14.70 -12.11 -9.61
C PRO A 66 14.90 -13.62 -9.72
N GLY A 67 15.11 -14.13 -10.95
CA GLY A 67 15.29 -15.56 -11.22
C GLY A 67 14.00 -16.38 -11.37
N HIS A 68 12.82 -15.73 -11.36
CA HIS A 68 11.53 -16.38 -11.61
C HIS A 68 10.87 -15.77 -12.84
N ASP A 69 10.37 -16.60 -13.76
CA ASP A 69 9.68 -16.16 -14.99
C ASP A 69 8.21 -15.83 -14.79
N ARG A 70 7.66 -16.13 -13.62
CA ARG A 70 6.26 -15.91 -13.30
C ARG A 70 6.10 -14.87 -12.20
N ALA A 71 5.11 -14.00 -12.38
CA ALA A 71 4.69 -13.10 -11.32
C ALA A 71 4.02 -13.89 -10.18
N GLU A 72 4.44 -13.62 -8.96
CA GLU A 72 3.85 -14.15 -7.73
C GLU A 72 3.01 -13.05 -7.06
N GLU A 73 1.93 -13.45 -6.43
CA GLU A 73 1.12 -12.55 -5.61
C GLU A 73 1.79 -12.40 -4.25
N ILE A 74 2.17 -11.17 -3.91
CA ILE A 74 2.80 -10.85 -2.63
C ILE A 74 1.90 -9.91 -1.85
N THR A 75 1.66 -10.25 -0.59
CA THR A 75 0.81 -9.49 0.31
C THR A 75 1.64 -8.84 1.41
N TYR A 76 1.35 -7.56 1.67
CA TYR A 76 1.98 -6.73 2.68
C TYR A 76 0.95 -6.25 3.70
N ILE A 77 1.23 -6.41 4.99
CA ILE A 77 0.46 -5.78 6.07
C ILE A 77 1.13 -4.46 6.42
N VAL A 78 0.37 -3.39 6.39
CA VAL A 78 0.87 -2.01 6.47
C VAL A 78 0.27 -1.30 7.69
N PRO A 79 0.97 -1.32 8.84
CA PRO A 79 0.62 -0.52 10.02
C PRO A 79 1.11 0.94 9.85
N PRO A 80 0.72 1.88 10.74
CA PRO A 80 1.07 3.30 10.63
C PRO A 80 2.56 3.62 10.62
N SER A 81 3.42 2.68 11.03
CA SER A 81 4.89 2.86 10.99
C SER A 81 5.52 2.44 9.66
N ARG A 82 4.70 2.00 8.69
CA ARG A 82 5.14 1.48 7.40
C ARG A 82 4.33 2.08 6.27
N ALA A 83 4.94 2.11 5.10
CA ALA A 83 4.29 2.43 3.84
C ALA A 83 4.69 1.40 2.78
N VAL A 84 3.85 1.21 1.77
CA VAL A 84 4.21 0.40 0.60
C VAL A 84 4.39 1.34 -0.59
N TRP A 85 5.60 1.34 -1.14
CA TRP A 85 5.87 1.87 -2.45
C TRP A 85 5.38 0.89 -3.51
N ILE A 86 4.65 1.39 -4.50
CA ILE A 86 4.12 0.65 -5.63
C ILE A 86 4.61 1.34 -6.89
N ALA A 87 5.39 0.63 -7.70
CA ALA A 87 5.97 1.18 -8.92
C ALA A 87 4.90 1.49 -9.98
N PRO A 88 5.17 2.41 -10.94
CA PRO A 88 4.31 2.64 -12.08
C PRO A 88 4.00 1.33 -12.83
N GLY A 89 2.74 1.12 -13.21
CA GLY A 89 2.28 -0.07 -13.92
C GLY A 89 2.11 -1.35 -13.09
N ALA A 90 2.50 -1.36 -11.81
CA ALA A 90 2.33 -2.54 -10.96
C ALA A 90 0.85 -2.75 -10.60
N HIS A 91 0.31 -3.93 -10.98
CA HIS A 91 -1.04 -4.35 -10.62
C HIS A 91 -1.13 -4.62 -9.12
N HIS A 92 -2.08 -3.99 -8.46
CA HIS A 92 -2.28 -4.13 -7.02
C HIS A 92 -3.72 -3.91 -6.59
N HIS A 93 -4.05 -4.40 -5.40
CA HIS A 93 -5.30 -4.08 -4.71
C HIS A 93 -5.04 -3.81 -3.23
N ILE A 94 -5.94 -3.07 -2.59
CA ILE A 94 -5.81 -2.69 -1.19
C ILE A 94 -7.09 -3.10 -0.44
N THR A 95 -6.90 -3.69 0.74
CA THR A 95 -7.98 -3.99 1.68
C THR A 95 -7.68 -3.36 3.03
N VAL A 96 -8.64 -2.67 3.60
CA VAL A 96 -8.52 -2.06 4.93
C VAL A 96 -8.88 -3.11 5.96
N LEU A 97 -7.93 -3.48 6.82
CA LEU A 97 -8.14 -4.50 7.88
C LEU A 97 -8.74 -3.91 9.15
N GLU A 98 -8.34 -2.69 9.49
CA GLU A 98 -8.86 -1.91 10.60
C GLU A 98 -9.20 -0.52 10.07
N ALA A 99 -10.27 0.11 10.58
CA ALA A 99 -10.66 1.46 10.15
C ALA A 99 -9.43 2.38 10.14
N ALA A 100 -9.20 3.04 9.01
CA ALA A 100 -7.93 3.68 8.72
C ALA A 100 -8.07 5.08 8.12
N GLU A 101 -7.13 5.94 8.50
CA GLU A 101 -6.88 7.21 7.82
C GLU A 101 -5.78 7.00 6.77
N LEU A 102 -6.19 6.80 5.53
CA LEU A 102 -5.25 6.62 4.42
C LEU A 102 -4.67 7.96 3.98
N ARG A 103 -3.38 7.96 3.72
CA ARG A 103 -2.63 9.03 3.06
C ARG A 103 -1.91 8.44 1.86
N THR A 104 -2.53 8.56 0.71
CA THR A 104 -1.93 8.04 -0.53
C THR A 104 -1.15 9.15 -1.21
N LEU A 105 0.13 8.93 -1.46
CA LEU A 105 0.94 9.80 -2.29
C LEU A 105 1.00 9.22 -3.69
N TYR A 106 0.66 10.03 -4.67
CA TYR A 106 0.90 9.75 -6.08
C TYR A 106 2.13 10.52 -6.53
N LEU A 107 3.07 9.81 -7.14
CA LEU A 107 4.37 10.36 -7.51
C LEU A 107 4.59 10.20 -9.02
N ASP A 108 4.93 11.30 -9.68
CA ASP A 108 5.22 11.27 -11.11
C ASP A 108 6.34 10.29 -11.43
N ALA A 109 6.25 9.62 -12.58
CA ALA A 109 7.24 8.61 -12.97
C ALA A 109 8.66 9.20 -13.08
N SER A 110 8.79 10.49 -13.40
CA SER A 110 10.09 11.18 -13.52
C SER A 110 10.85 11.30 -12.21
N VAL A 111 10.18 11.19 -11.06
CA VAL A 111 10.81 11.26 -9.72
C VAL A 111 10.92 9.89 -9.04
N THR A 112 10.62 8.83 -9.76
CA THR A 112 10.80 7.46 -9.25
C THR A 112 12.29 7.14 -9.08
N PRO A 113 12.73 6.66 -7.90
CA PRO A 113 14.12 6.31 -7.70
C PRO A 113 14.58 5.21 -8.70
N THR A 114 15.78 5.36 -9.24
CA THR A 114 16.33 4.43 -10.22
C THR A 114 16.36 2.99 -9.67
N GLY A 115 15.87 2.03 -10.45
CA GLY A 115 15.84 0.61 -10.08
C GLY A 115 14.71 0.23 -9.12
N TRP A 116 13.81 1.15 -8.77
CA TRP A 116 12.64 0.83 -7.95
C TRP A 116 11.52 0.27 -8.81
N GLN A 117 11.48 -1.05 -8.87
CA GLN A 117 10.42 -1.81 -9.56
C GLN A 117 9.59 -2.60 -8.56
N GLY A 118 8.35 -2.93 -8.93
CA GLY A 118 7.43 -3.71 -8.10
C GLY A 118 7.00 -2.96 -6.83
N CYS A 119 6.90 -3.67 -5.72
CA CYS A 119 6.51 -3.09 -4.43
C CYS A 119 7.65 -3.20 -3.40
N ARG A 120 7.74 -2.22 -2.51
CA ARG A 120 8.72 -2.16 -1.41
C ARG A 120 8.04 -1.65 -0.16
N VAL A 121 8.36 -2.27 0.98
CA VAL A 121 7.94 -1.74 2.27
C VAL A 121 9.00 -0.76 2.77
N LEU A 122 8.56 0.43 3.12
CA LEU A 122 9.40 1.50 3.67
C LEU A 122 9.07 1.73 5.14
N VAL A 123 10.08 2.07 5.94
CA VAL A 123 9.90 2.61 7.28
C VAL A 123 9.51 4.07 7.17
N VAL A 124 8.39 4.45 7.78
CA VAL A 124 7.95 5.85 7.80
C VAL A 124 8.64 6.58 8.95
N SER A 125 9.56 7.49 8.63
CA SER A 125 10.20 8.35 9.61
C SER A 125 9.21 9.35 10.21
N PRO A 126 9.45 9.87 11.41
CA PRO A 126 8.65 10.98 11.96
C PRO A 126 8.60 12.18 11.01
N LEU A 127 9.73 12.52 10.36
CA LEU A 127 9.80 13.63 9.41
C LEU A 127 8.92 13.35 8.18
N LEU A 128 9.01 12.18 7.57
CA LEU A 128 8.17 11.81 6.42
C LEU A 128 6.68 11.92 6.75
N ARG A 129 6.27 11.48 7.94
CA ARG A 129 4.88 11.59 8.41
C ARG A 129 4.41 13.03 8.45
N GLU A 130 5.19 13.92 9.06
CA GLU A 130 4.83 15.34 9.17
C GLU A 130 4.86 16.08 7.83
N LEU A 131 5.79 15.72 6.94
CA LEU A 131 5.82 16.25 5.57
C LEU A 131 4.59 15.84 4.76
N VAL A 132 4.15 14.56 4.87
CA VAL A 132 2.93 14.08 4.24
C VAL A 132 1.71 14.84 4.77
N HIS A 133 1.63 15.03 6.09
CA HIS A 133 0.57 15.80 6.70
C HIS A 133 0.57 17.25 6.21
N ALA A 134 1.75 17.88 6.12
CA ALA A 134 1.90 19.27 5.66
C ALA A 134 1.53 19.43 4.17
N LEU A 135 1.75 18.42 3.33
CA LEU A 135 1.35 18.41 1.91
C LEU A 135 -0.15 18.17 1.72
N ASP A 136 -0.77 17.41 2.61
CA ASP A 136 -2.21 17.15 2.56
C ASP A 136 -3.03 18.44 2.77
N GLY A 137 -2.45 19.39 3.49
CA GLY A 137 -3.05 20.71 3.78
C GLY A 137 -4.17 20.64 4.81
N ASP A 138 -4.46 21.79 5.41
CA ASP A 138 -5.64 21.96 6.24
C ASP A 138 -6.90 22.02 5.37
N ALA A 139 -7.84 21.13 5.63
CA ALA A 139 -9.18 21.11 5.01
C ALA A 139 -9.22 20.94 3.48
N GLY A 140 -8.29 20.20 2.88
CA GLY A 140 -8.32 19.87 1.45
C GLY A 140 -7.85 21.00 0.53
N GLN A 141 -7.29 22.06 1.06
CA GLN A 141 -6.62 23.09 0.26
C GLN A 141 -5.21 22.61 -0.11
N ALA A 142 -5.02 22.20 -1.37
CA ALA A 142 -3.71 21.81 -1.87
C ALA A 142 -2.70 22.93 -1.63
N VAL A 143 -1.61 22.60 -0.94
CA VAL A 143 -0.48 23.52 -0.76
C VAL A 143 0.06 23.90 -2.13
N ARG A 144 0.25 25.18 -2.38
CA ARG A 144 0.66 25.72 -3.69
C ARG A 144 1.93 26.58 -3.57
N GLY A 145 2.55 26.86 -4.71
CA GLY A 145 3.74 27.74 -4.78
C GLY A 145 5.01 27.11 -4.27
N ALA A 146 5.97 27.94 -3.88
CA ALA A 146 7.30 27.52 -3.47
C ALA A 146 7.28 26.56 -2.27
N ARG A 147 6.36 26.73 -1.32
CA ARG A 147 6.22 25.84 -0.18
C ARG A 147 5.90 24.40 -0.61
N ALA A 148 4.98 24.21 -1.56
CA ALA A 148 4.64 22.89 -2.06
C ALA A 148 5.84 22.20 -2.73
N GLN A 149 6.64 22.97 -3.47
CA GLN A 149 7.86 22.47 -4.10
C GLN A 149 8.89 22.00 -3.05
N TRP A 150 9.13 22.80 -2.00
CA TRP A 150 10.05 22.41 -0.93
C TRP A 150 9.59 21.19 -0.15
N LEU A 151 8.30 21.12 0.21
CA LEU A 151 7.74 19.96 0.89
C LEU A 151 7.83 18.71 0.00
N SER A 152 7.53 18.83 -1.30
CA SER A 152 7.66 17.71 -2.25
C SER A 152 9.09 17.22 -2.37
N ALA A 153 10.06 18.12 -2.45
CA ALA A 153 11.48 17.77 -2.52
C ALA A 153 11.93 17.02 -1.26
N LEU A 154 11.52 17.46 -0.08
CA LEU A 154 11.83 16.80 1.19
C LEU A 154 11.15 15.42 1.29
N VAL A 155 9.90 15.29 0.86
CA VAL A 155 9.21 13.98 0.81
C VAL A 155 9.95 13.02 -0.10
N LEU A 156 10.39 13.46 -1.27
CA LEU A 156 11.14 12.60 -2.21
C LEU A 156 12.50 12.17 -1.64
N ASP A 157 13.21 13.08 -0.95
CA ASP A 157 14.48 12.76 -0.27
C ASP A 157 14.26 11.75 0.86
N GLU A 158 13.24 11.94 1.71
CA GLU A 158 12.88 11.00 2.77
C GLU A 158 12.49 9.63 2.23
N ILE A 159 11.71 9.56 1.15
CA ILE A 159 11.36 8.29 0.50
C ILE A 159 12.61 7.61 -0.04
N ALA A 160 13.50 8.33 -0.72
CA ALA A 160 14.73 7.77 -1.29
C ALA A 160 15.70 7.23 -0.25
N ARG A 161 15.70 7.79 0.96
CA ARG A 161 16.55 7.38 2.10
C ARG A 161 15.89 6.40 3.06
N ALA A 162 14.58 6.15 2.91
CA ALA A 162 13.85 5.30 3.83
C ALA A 162 14.41 3.88 3.86
N ASP A 163 14.55 3.32 5.04
CA ASP A 163 14.91 1.93 5.22
C ASP A 163 13.85 1.02 4.57
N THR A 164 14.31 0.09 3.76
CA THR A 164 13.45 -0.89 3.10
C THR A 164 13.41 -2.20 3.88
N GLN A 165 12.24 -2.82 3.94
CA GLN A 165 12.05 -4.09 4.64
C GLN A 165 11.41 -5.13 3.73
N ALA A 166 11.91 -6.37 3.77
CA ALA A 166 11.36 -7.50 3.02
C ALA A 166 10.20 -8.15 3.82
N LEU A 167 9.10 -7.44 3.99
CA LEU A 167 7.94 -7.88 4.78
C LEU A 167 6.79 -8.47 3.93
N GLY A 168 7.03 -8.73 2.64
CA GLY A 168 6.02 -9.34 1.77
C GLY A 168 5.86 -10.83 2.05
N VAL A 169 4.61 -11.28 2.16
CA VAL A 169 4.25 -12.70 2.27
C VAL A 169 3.84 -13.20 0.89
N PRO A 170 4.62 -14.12 0.30
CA PRO A 170 4.22 -14.75 -0.96
C PRO A 170 2.95 -15.56 -0.74
N MET A 171 1.97 -15.36 -1.62
CA MET A 171 0.73 -16.12 -1.58
C MET A 171 0.79 -17.29 -2.56
N PRO A 172 0.38 -18.51 -2.16
CA PRO A 172 0.23 -19.60 -3.12
C PRO A 172 -0.69 -19.20 -4.28
N HIS A 173 -0.34 -19.59 -5.50
CA HIS A 173 -1.13 -19.26 -6.70
C HIS A 173 -2.60 -19.70 -6.53
N PRO A 174 -3.60 -18.90 -6.92
CA PRO A 174 -5.01 -19.22 -6.67
C PRO A 174 -5.46 -20.52 -7.34
N ASP A 175 -4.96 -20.81 -8.53
CA ASP A 175 -5.41 -21.95 -9.34
C ASP A 175 -4.48 -23.17 -9.28
N THR A 176 -3.15 -22.93 -9.17
CA THR A 176 -2.12 -23.99 -9.25
C THR A 176 -1.38 -24.23 -7.95
N GLY A 177 -1.54 -23.34 -6.95
CA GLY A 177 -0.89 -23.45 -5.65
C GLY A 177 -1.69 -24.29 -4.65
N ASP A 178 -1.07 -24.58 -3.51
CA ASP A 178 -1.74 -25.28 -2.41
C ASP A 178 -2.87 -24.42 -1.82
N LYS A 179 -4.12 -24.86 -2.03
CA LYS A 179 -5.32 -24.15 -1.55
C LYS A 179 -5.40 -24.09 -0.03
N ARG A 180 -4.89 -25.10 0.69
CA ARG A 180 -4.90 -25.13 2.16
C ARG A 180 -3.91 -24.12 2.70
N LEU A 181 -2.70 -24.09 2.14
CA LEU A 181 -1.69 -23.10 2.50
C LEU A 181 -2.17 -21.68 2.20
N ARG A 182 -2.80 -21.45 1.04
CA ARG A 182 -3.39 -20.15 0.70
C ARG A 182 -4.46 -19.73 1.71
N ALA A 183 -5.36 -20.63 2.08
CA ALA A 183 -6.40 -20.36 3.09
C ALA A 183 -5.80 -20.03 4.47
N LEU A 184 -4.75 -20.75 4.87
CA LEU A 184 -4.02 -20.48 6.11
C LEU A 184 -3.35 -19.10 6.09
N CYS A 185 -2.63 -18.77 5.02
CA CYS A 185 -2.02 -17.44 4.85
C CYS A 185 -3.09 -16.34 4.92
N GLN A 186 -4.21 -16.51 4.22
CA GLN A 186 -5.32 -15.55 4.28
C GLN A 186 -5.91 -15.41 5.69
N ALA A 187 -6.06 -16.50 6.43
CA ALA A 187 -6.56 -16.46 7.80
C ALA A 187 -5.62 -15.69 8.74
N VAL A 188 -4.30 -15.92 8.62
CA VAL A 188 -3.27 -15.18 9.38
C VAL A 188 -3.28 -13.70 9.01
N LEU A 189 -3.36 -13.38 7.73
CA LEU A 189 -3.36 -11.99 7.24
C LEU A 189 -4.61 -11.21 7.69
N ARG A 190 -5.77 -11.88 7.80
CA ARG A 190 -7.03 -11.25 8.29
C ARG A 190 -7.04 -11.01 9.80
N ALA A 191 -6.22 -11.72 10.56
CA ALA A 191 -6.20 -11.60 12.01
C ALA A 191 -4.77 -11.77 12.56
N PRO A 192 -3.84 -10.85 12.21
CA PRO A 192 -2.41 -10.97 12.53
C PRO A 192 -2.13 -10.98 14.03
N SER A 193 -3.02 -10.44 14.86
CA SER A 193 -2.92 -10.45 16.32
C SER A 193 -3.38 -11.76 16.97
N LYS A 194 -4.11 -12.62 16.26
CA LYS A 194 -4.53 -13.92 16.77
C LYS A 194 -3.38 -14.92 16.60
N ARG A 195 -2.83 -15.43 17.72
CA ARG A 195 -1.95 -16.59 17.68
C ARG A 195 -2.70 -17.74 16.99
N ALA A 196 -2.27 -18.11 15.80
CA ALA A 196 -2.74 -19.31 15.15
C ALA A 196 -2.25 -20.49 15.98
N THR A 197 -3.08 -21.04 16.86
CA THR A 197 -2.84 -22.36 17.44
C THR A 197 -3.05 -23.33 16.29
N LEU A 198 -1.98 -23.99 15.84
CA LEU A 198 -2.04 -25.18 15.02
C LEU A 198 -2.69 -26.29 15.88
N ALA A 199 -3.98 -26.22 16.09
CA ALA A 199 -4.75 -27.33 16.60
C ALA A 199 -4.74 -28.37 15.47
N ALA A 200 -4.15 -29.51 15.74
CA ALA A 200 -4.15 -30.66 14.87
C ALA A 200 -5.59 -30.92 14.39
N GLN A 201 -5.86 -30.65 13.12
CA GLN A 201 -7.09 -31.15 12.52
C GLN A 201 -6.91 -32.65 12.36
N PRO A 202 -7.90 -33.47 12.77
CA PRO A 202 -7.84 -34.90 12.55
C PRO A 202 -7.76 -35.13 11.03
N VAL A 203 -6.78 -35.93 10.65
CA VAL A 203 -6.65 -36.44 9.28
C VAL A 203 -7.85 -37.37 9.05
N PRO A 204 -8.61 -37.22 7.93
CA PRO A 204 -9.67 -38.15 7.58
C PRO A 204 -9.13 -39.52 7.21
#